data_002af2cc91ca2c904a177fab64770d97
#
_entry.id   002af2cc91ca2c904a177fab64770d97
#
_cell.length_a   1.000
_cell.length_b   1.000
_cell.length_c   1.000
_cell.angle_alpha   90.00
_cell.angle_beta   90.00
_cell.angle_gamma   90.00
#
_symmetry.space_group_name_H-M   'P 1'
#
loop_
_entity.id
_entity.type
_entity.pdbx_description
1 polymer ?
#
loop_
_entity_poly.entity_id
_entity_poly.type
_entity_poly.pdbx_seq_one_letter_code
_entity_poly.pdbx_strand_id
1 'polypeptide(L)'
;MKDNLYKIPDFKRIDPFLMSINSADNHWMYISSTGCLTAGRQQAKYSLFPYVTDDLLHQNARFTGPSTHILVEQNNKKYLWQPFSDQIESYKKENNLYKNSLGNKVVFEETNHSLGLTFLYSWQASSRYGFVKKTKLINHSEAKLNVKLIDGLRNILPAGLELRIQQEMSNLANAYKVSECNPDYNYALYYMNALLMDKPDPGESLFSNMVWSFSDEKFELSVNQKSINTFLNDQCFTSDLLIKGKEGSFLNYIEKSLDQDDEMCWY
;
A
#
# COMPACT_ATOMS: atom_id res chain seq x y z
N MET A 1 26.34 -6.98 1.28
CA MET A 1 26.56 -5.73 2.02
C MET A 1 25.47 -5.62 3.07
N LYS A 2 25.83 -5.42 4.36
CA LYS A 2 24.80 -5.06 5.36
C LYS A 2 24.33 -3.66 5.00
N ASP A 3 23.03 -3.51 4.73
CA ASP A 3 22.40 -2.21 4.53
C ASP A 3 22.62 -1.38 5.80
N ASN A 4 23.48 -0.36 5.75
CA ASN A 4 23.61 0.59 6.84
C ASN A 4 22.35 1.45 6.85
N LEU A 5 21.40 1.13 7.72
CA LEU A 5 20.17 1.87 7.91
C LEU A 5 20.36 2.92 9.00
N TYR A 6 20.05 4.17 8.68
CA TYR A 6 19.96 5.26 9.64
C TYR A 6 18.54 5.29 10.21
N LYS A 7 18.43 5.26 11.55
CA LYS A 7 17.16 5.28 12.27
C LYS A 7 16.74 6.72 12.59
N ILE A 8 15.49 7.03 12.32
CA ILE A 8 14.78 8.22 12.81
C ILE A 8 13.76 7.69 13.82
N PRO A 9 14.04 7.79 15.14
CA PRO A 9 13.12 7.32 16.16
C PRO A 9 11.93 8.27 16.28
N ASP A 10 10.76 7.75 16.66
CA ASP A 10 9.54 8.52 16.92
C ASP A 10 9.21 9.53 15.81
N PHE A 11 9.41 9.15 14.56
CA PHE A 11 9.31 10.07 13.40
C PHE A 11 7.95 10.77 13.29
N LYS A 12 6.91 10.26 13.91
CA LYS A 12 5.58 10.88 13.94
C LYS A 12 5.50 12.14 14.86
N ARG A 13 6.51 12.37 15.69
CA ARG A 13 6.61 13.57 16.51
C ARG A 13 7.26 14.75 15.82
N ILE A 14 7.83 14.53 14.65
CA ILE A 14 8.40 15.56 13.79
C ILE A 14 7.36 15.96 12.73
N ASP A 15 7.47 17.21 12.24
CA ASP A 15 6.65 17.66 11.12
C ASP A 15 6.80 16.72 9.92
N PRO A 16 5.74 16.49 9.15
CA PRO A 16 5.80 15.65 7.97
C PRO A 16 6.92 16.09 7.02
N PHE A 17 7.66 15.13 6.49
CA PHE A 17 8.75 15.37 5.55
C PHE A 17 8.72 14.43 4.36
N LEU A 18 9.28 14.88 3.26
CA LEU A 18 9.33 14.16 2.00
C LEU A 18 10.64 13.36 1.87
N MET A 19 10.53 12.17 1.31
CA MET A 19 11.66 11.31 0.95
C MET A 19 11.56 10.86 -0.50
N SER A 20 12.69 10.76 -1.18
CA SER A 20 12.78 10.10 -2.48
C SER A 20 13.37 8.70 -2.31
N ILE A 21 12.91 7.77 -3.15
CA ILE A 21 13.52 6.46 -3.33
C ILE A 21 14.28 6.48 -4.64
N ASN A 22 15.61 6.44 -4.54
CA ASN A 22 16.48 6.48 -5.70
C ASN A 22 16.45 5.15 -6.46
N SER A 23 16.48 5.23 -7.79
CA SER A 23 16.54 4.09 -8.69
C SER A 23 17.61 4.32 -9.75
N ALA A 24 18.29 3.27 -10.19
CA ALA A 24 19.16 3.30 -11.36
C ALA A 24 18.38 3.20 -12.69
N ASP A 25 17.11 2.83 -12.60
CA ASP A 25 16.20 2.72 -13.74
C ASP A 25 15.31 3.97 -13.86
N ASN A 26 14.48 4.02 -14.87
CA ASN A 26 13.53 5.12 -15.11
C ASN A 26 12.35 5.16 -14.13
N HIS A 27 12.56 4.77 -12.88
CA HIS A 27 11.56 4.82 -11.82
C HIS A 27 11.80 6.02 -10.91
N TRP A 28 10.74 6.67 -10.49
CA TRP A 28 10.77 7.71 -9.47
C TRP A 28 9.69 7.43 -8.43
N MET A 29 10.01 7.69 -7.17
CA MET A 29 9.08 7.59 -6.05
C MET A 29 9.40 8.67 -5.03
N TYR A 30 8.36 9.42 -4.66
CA TYR A 30 8.38 10.32 -3.53
C TYR A 30 7.39 9.81 -2.50
N ILE A 31 7.84 9.70 -1.27
CA ILE A 31 7.05 9.19 -0.16
C ILE A 31 7.13 10.15 1.02
N SER A 32 5.97 10.49 1.57
CA SER A 32 5.85 11.26 2.79
C SER A 32 6.12 10.38 4.03
N SER A 33 6.63 10.96 5.09
CA SER A 33 6.69 10.31 6.39
C SER A 33 5.31 9.90 6.93
N THR A 34 4.22 10.47 6.39
CA THR A 34 2.83 10.04 6.67
C THR A 34 2.44 8.74 5.95
N GLY A 35 3.30 8.20 5.08
CA GLY A 35 3.07 6.98 4.32
C GLY A 35 2.43 7.19 2.95
N CYS A 36 1.88 8.36 2.64
CA CYS A 36 1.41 8.68 1.29
C CYS A 36 2.56 8.73 0.30
N LEU A 37 2.32 8.32 -0.91
CA LEU A 37 3.34 8.30 -1.95
C LEU A 37 2.78 8.70 -3.32
N THR A 38 3.69 9.19 -4.16
CA THR A 38 3.52 9.28 -5.60
C THR A 38 4.69 8.58 -6.26
N ALA A 39 4.44 7.81 -7.29
CA ALA A 39 5.44 7.02 -7.96
C ALA A 39 5.09 6.80 -9.43
N GLY A 40 6.08 6.61 -10.27
CA GLY A 40 5.86 6.38 -11.68
C GLY A 40 7.16 6.08 -12.42
N ARG A 41 7.06 6.07 -13.75
CA ARG A 41 8.18 5.82 -14.66
C ARG A 41 8.37 7.04 -15.57
N GLN A 42 9.62 7.41 -15.85
CA GLN A 42 10.00 8.49 -16.78
C GLN A 42 9.40 9.86 -16.42
N GLN A 43 8.10 10.04 -16.56
CA GLN A 43 7.39 11.30 -16.43
C GLN A 43 6.13 11.15 -15.58
N ALA A 44 5.60 12.27 -15.07
CA ALA A 44 4.39 12.30 -14.26
C ALA A 44 3.14 11.71 -14.94
N LYS A 45 3.06 11.76 -16.27
CA LYS A 45 1.97 11.12 -17.02
C LYS A 45 1.93 9.59 -16.93
N TYR A 46 3.04 8.96 -16.50
CA TYR A 46 3.15 7.51 -16.26
C TYR A 46 3.16 7.19 -14.77
N SER A 47 2.43 7.97 -13.98
CA SER A 47 2.29 7.74 -12.55
C SER A 47 1.44 6.49 -12.28
N LEU A 48 1.83 5.76 -11.24
CA LEU A 48 1.06 4.64 -10.66
C LEU A 48 0.10 5.10 -9.55
N PHE A 49 0.40 6.26 -8.96
CA PHE A 49 -0.42 6.93 -7.95
C PHE A 49 -0.58 8.40 -8.35
N PRO A 50 -1.65 9.09 -7.94
CA PRO A 50 -1.85 10.49 -8.30
C PRO A 50 -0.60 11.33 -8.04
N TYR A 51 -0.16 12.08 -9.06
CA TYR A 51 0.95 13.01 -8.91
C TYR A 51 0.44 14.28 -8.23
N VAL A 52 0.96 14.52 -7.05
CA VAL A 52 0.63 15.68 -6.22
C VAL A 52 1.91 16.33 -5.69
N THR A 53 1.82 17.60 -5.33
CA THR A 53 2.91 18.35 -4.72
C THR A 53 3.13 17.92 -3.26
N ASP A 54 4.24 18.33 -2.67
CA ASP A 54 4.71 17.91 -1.35
C ASP A 54 3.67 18.09 -0.24
N ASP A 55 3.09 19.27 -0.12
CA ASP A 55 2.06 19.62 0.84
C ASP A 55 0.80 18.74 0.71
N LEU A 56 0.30 18.57 -0.51
CA LEU A 56 -0.85 17.70 -0.80
C LEU A 56 -0.50 16.22 -0.57
N LEU A 57 0.74 15.82 -0.80
CA LEU A 57 1.16 14.46 -0.54
C LEU A 57 1.04 14.12 0.95
N HIS A 58 1.45 15.01 1.84
CA HIS A 58 1.31 14.81 3.28
C HIS A 58 -0.15 14.62 3.72
N GLN A 59 -1.08 15.36 3.11
CA GLN A 59 -2.50 15.32 3.46
C GLN A 59 -3.24 14.10 2.91
N ASN A 60 -2.75 13.52 1.82
CA ASN A 60 -3.45 12.44 1.08
C ASN A 60 -3.20 11.02 1.63
N ALA A 61 -2.51 10.87 2.76
CA ALA A 61 -2.21 9.55 3.34
C ALA A 61 -3.45 8.70 3.67
N ARG A 62 -4.61 9.33 3.86
CA ARG A 62 -5.88 8.62 4.09
C ARG A 62 -6.49 8.01 2.83
N PHE A 63 -6.06 8.44 1.65
CA PHE A 63 -6.68 8.06 0.38
C PHE A 63 -5.75 7.31 -0.56
N THR A 64 -4.44 7.57 -0.48
CA THR A 64 -3.46 7.08 -1.45
C THR A 64 -2.30 6.36 -0.75
N GLY A 65 -1.85 5.26 -1.32
CA GLY A 65 -0.70 4.49 -0.85
C GLY A 65 -1.05 3.36 0.12
N PRO A 66 -0.12 2.93 0.97
CA PRO A 66 -0.28 1.79 1.87
C PRO A 66 -1.45 1.95 2.83
N SER A 67 -2.13 0.84 3.11
CA SER A 67 -3.20 0.78 4.11
C SER A 67 -3.21 -0.60 4.74
N THR A 68 -3.11 -0.64 6.07
CA THR A 68 -3.06 -1.89 6.83
C THR A 68 -4.02 -1.83 8.00
N HIS A 69 -4.79 -2.89 8.17
CA HIS A 69 -5.76 -3.05 9.27
C HIS A 69 -5.60 -4.47 9.82
N ILE A 70 -5.34 -4.60 11.11
CA ILE A 70 -5.06 -5.86 11.78
C ILE A 70 -6.07 -6.06 12.90
N LEU A 71 -6.80 -7.14 12.86
CA LEU A 71 -7.67 -7.61 13.92
C LEU A 71 -6.95 -8.74 14.65
N VAL A 72 -6.66 -8.54 15.93
CA VAL A 72 -5.98 -9.50 16.79
C VAL A 72 -7.00 -10.13 17.74
N GLU A 73 -7.09 -11.44 17.75
CA GLU A 73 -7.90 -12.18 18.73
C GLU A 73 -6.98 -12.76 19.80
N GLN A 74 -7.20 -12.31 21.05
CA GLN A 74 -6.45 -12.76 22.22
C GLN A 74 -7.40 -12.87 23.43
N ASN A 75 -7.37 -13.99 24.15
CA ASN A 75 -8.19 -14.21 25.36
C ASN A 75 -9.69 -13.93 25.13
N ASN A 76 -10.25 -14.39 24.03
CA ASN A 76 -11.64 -14.15 23.60
C ASN A 76 -12.02 -12.67 23.44
N LYS A 77 -11.05 -11.80 23.30
CA LYS A 77 -11.23 -10.39 22.99
C LYS A 77 -10.63 -10.07 21.63
N LYS A 78 -11.24 -9.12 20.95
CA LYS A 78 -10.79 -8.64 19.64
C LYS A 78 -10.24 -7.22 19.77
N TYR A 79 -9.09 -7.00 19.19
CA TYR A 79 -8.38 -5.74 19.21
C TYR A 79 -8.08 -5.31 17.76
N LEU A 80 -8.61 -4.16 17.37
CA LEU A 80 -8.29 -3.57 16.08
C LEU A 80 -7.04 -2.73 16.22
N TRP A 81 -6.05 -3.00 15.40
CA TRP A 81 -4.83 -2.20 15.27
C TRP A 81 -4.67 -1.75 13.82
N GLN A 82 -4.51 -0.46 13.63
CA GLN A 82 -4.20 0.16 12.36
C GLN A 82 -2.81 0.79 12.47
N PRO A 83 -1.76 0.10 11.98
CA PRO A 83 -0.40 0.60 12.05
C PRO A 83 -0.29 1.99 11.43
N PHE A 84 0.51 2.85 12.06
CA PHE A 84 0.75 4.26 11.68
C PHE A 84 -0.48 5.17 11.71
N SER A 85 -1.62 4.71 12.19
CA SER A 85 -2.80 5.55 12.37
C SER A 85 -2.77 6.27 13.73
N ASP A 86 -3.23 7.52 13.74
CA ASP A 86 -3.44 8.30 14.96
C ASP A 86 -4.88 8.15 15.51
N GLN A 87 -5.73 7.39 14.81
CA GLN A 87 -7.15 7.27 15.18
C GLN A 87 -7.39 6.38 16.41
N ILE A 88 -6.44 5.51 16.76
CA ILE A 88 -6.53 4.61 17.92
C ILE A 88 -5.37 4.96 18.87
N GLU A 89 -5.64 5.80 19.85
CA GLU A 89 -4.63 6.26 20.82
C GLU A 89 -4.43 5.32 22.02
N SER A 90 -5.27 4.30 22.16
CA SER A 90 -5.28 3.43 23.35
C SER A 90 -4.09 2.50 23.51
N TYR A 91 -3.25 2.39 22.49
CA TYR A 91 -2.07 1.49 22.50
C TYR A 91 -0.78 2.25 22.81
N LYS A 92 0.09 1.61 23.60
CA LYS A 92 1.47 2.06 23.74
C LYS A 92 2.25 1.65 22.49
N LYS A 93 2.62 2.64 21.67
CA LYS A 93 3.27 2.43 20.36
C LYS A 93 4.62 3.12 20.29
N GLU A 94 5.54 2.54 19.51
CA GLU A 94 6.80 3.13 19.09
C GLU A 94 6.85 3.15 17.57
N ASN A 95 7.20 4.30 16.97
CA ASN A 95 7.25 4.48 15.52
C ASN A 95 8.66 4.84 15.07
N ASN A 96 9.26 4.00 14.24
CA ASN A 96 10.59 4.22 13.71
C ASN A 96 10.59 4.25 12.19
N LEU A 97 11.45 5.09 11.63
CA LEU A 97 11.69 5.13 10.21
C LEU A 97 13.17 4.90 9.96
N TYR A 98 13.48 4.10 8.94
CA TYR A 98 14.85 3.82 8.57
C TYR A 98 15.08 4.14 7.09
N LYS A 99 16.22 4.70 6.76
CA LYS A 99 16.66 4.96 5.40
C LYS A 99 18.12 4.55 5.24
N ASN A 100 18.46 3.94 4.12
CA ASN A 100 19.87 3.60 3.86
C ASN A 100 20.64 4.78 3.25
N SER A 101 21.97 4.70 3.29
CA SER A 101 22.87 5.76 2.80
C SER A 101 22.74 6.03 1.30
N LEU A 102 22.34 5.03 0.51
CA LEU A 102 22.15 5.17 -0.94
C LEU A 102 20.78 5.83 -1.27
N GLY A 103 19.87 5.95 -0.30
CA GLY A 103 18.55 6.52 -0.51
C GLY A 103 17.63 5.69 -1.40
N ASN A 104 17.92 4.41 -1.61
CA ASN A 104 17.11 3.51 -2.45
C ASN A 104 16.22 2.57 -1.66
N LYS A 105 16.18 2.72 -0.33
CA LYS A 105 15.33 1.94 0.57
C LYS A 105 14.89 2.77 1.76
N VAL A 106 13.61 2.69 2.07
CA VAL A 106 13.00 3.24 3.29
C VAL A 106 12.23 2.13 4.00
N VAL A 107 12.25 2.12 5.34
CA VAL A 107 11.49 1.17 6.17
C VAL A 107 10.69 1.96 7.19
N PHE A 108 9.40 1.68 7.27
CA PHE A 108 8.48 2.14 8.30
C PHE A 108 8.24 1.00 9.28
N GLU A 109 8.35 1.26 10.57
CA GLU A 109 8.17 0.28 11.63
C GLU A 109 7.31 0.87 12.74
N GLU A 110 6.29 0.14 13.14
CA GLU A 110 5.52 0.43 14.35
C GLU A 110 5.49 -0.81 15.24
N THR A 111 5.95 -0.65 16.49
CA THR A 111 5.81 -1.65 17.53
C THR A 111 4.64 -1.28 18.44
N ASN A 112 3.66 -2.18 18.51
CA ASN A 112 2.54 -2.08 19.44
C ASN A 112 2.86 -2.91 20.69
N HIS A 113 3.39 -2.24 21.71
CA HIS A 113 3.77 -2.89 22.97
C HIS A 113 2.57 -3.45 23.76
N SER A 114 1.37 -2.92 23.53
CA SER A 114 0.15 -3.41 24.18
C SER A 114 -0.30 -4.76 23.63
N LEU A 115 -0.03 -5.04 22.37
CA LEU A 115 -0.38 -6.29 21.71
C LEU A 115 0.83 -7.23 21.56
N GLY A 116 2.03 -6.75 21.82
CA GLY A 116 3.27 -7.49 21.61
C GLY A 116 3.58 -7.76 20.13
N LEU A 117 3.14 -6.88 19.22
CA LEU A 117 3.31 -7.05 17.78
C LEU A 117 4.15 -5.93 17.18
N THR A 118 4.99 -6.27 16.20
CA THR A 118 5.68 -5.29 15.35
C THR A 118 5.24 -5.46 13.90
N PHE A 119 4.76 -4.38 13.31
CA PHE A 119 4.46 -4.28 11.89
C PHE A 119 5.49 -3.39 11.21
N LEU A 120 6.04 -3.86 10.11
CA LEU A 120 6.97 -3.07 9.32
C LEU A 120 6.75 -3.28 7.81
N TYR A 121 6.95 -2.23 7.05
CA TYR A 121 7.03 -2.34 5.59
C TYR A 121 8.17 -1.49 5.04
N SER A 122 8.72 -1.92 3.92
CA SER A 122 9.77 -1.18 3.22
C SER A 122 9.43 -0.97 1.76
N TRP A 123 9.94 0.12 1.21
CA TRP A 123 9.90 0.40 -0.23
C TRP A 123 11.30 0.42 -0.80
N GLN A 124 11.46 -0.16 -1.97
CA GLN A 124 12.66 -0.11 -2.80
C GLN A 124 12.29 -0.25 -4.28
N ALA A 125 13.16 0.27 -5.17
CA ALA A 125 13.05 0.04 -6.59
C ALA A 125 13.81 -1.23 -7.00
N SER A 126 13.34 -1.89 -8.07
CA SER A 126 13.97 -3.04 -8.70
C SER A 126 13.92 -2.89 -10.21
N SER A 127 15.02 -3.16 -10.90
CA SER A 127 15.09 -3.15 -12.36
C SER A 127 14.15 -4.17 -13.01
N ARG A 128 13.91 -5.29 -12.32
CA ARG A 128 13.05 -6.37 -12.81
C ARG A 128 11.58 -6.22 -12.44
N TYR A 129 11.30 -5.79 -11.19
CA TYR A 129 9.96 -5.82 -10.62
C TYR A 129 9.34 -4.43 -10.44
N GLY A 130 10.06 -3.36 -10.77
CA GLY A 130 9.60 -2.00 -10.56
C GLY A 130 9.67 -1.59 -9.10
N PHE A 131 8.55 -1.20 -8.49
CA PHE A 131 8.50 -0.84 -7.09
C PHE A 131 8.16 -2.06 -6.24
N VAL A 132 8.96 -2.32 -5.21
CA VAL A 132 8.78 -3.46 -4.32
C VAL A 132 8.45 -2.96 -2.92
N LYS A 133 7.26 -3.33 -2.44
CA LYS A 133 6.87 -3.21 -1.03
C LYS A 133 7.10 -4.57 -0.37
N LYS A 134 7.95 -4.60 0.66
CA LYS A 134 8.12 -5.78 1.51
C LYS A 134 7.50 -5.50 2.86
N THR A 135 6.63 -6.37 3.32
CA THR A 135 5.90 -6.21 4.59
C THR A 135 6.18 -7.39 5.52
N LYS A 136 6.23 -7.11 6.83
CA LYS A 136 6.37 -8.12 7.87
C LYS A 136 5.48 -7.81 9.05
N LEU A 137 4.96 -8.87 9.68
CA LEU A 137 4.31 -8.85 10.99
C LEU A 137 5.02 -9.85 11.88
N ILE A 138 5.41 -9.42 13.09
CA ILE A 138 6.18 -10.23 14.04
C ILE A 138 5.44 -10.27 15.37
N ASN A 139 5.28 -11.47 15.94
CA ASN A 139 4.71 -11.66 17.27
C ASN A 139 5.83 -11.77 18.31
N HIS A 140 5.93 -10.79 19.20
CA HIS A 140 6.87 -10.79 20.34
C HIS A 140 6.19 -11.15 21.67
N SER A 141 4.87 -11.41 21.65
CA SER A 141 4.16 -11.81 22.85
C SER A 141 4.43 -13.27 23.20
N GLU A 142 4.31 -13.61 24.47
CA GLU A 142 4.42 -15.02 24.93
C GLU A 142 3.21 -15.87 24.52
N ALA A 143 2.15 -15.22 24.02
CA ALA A 143 0.90 -15.87 23.65
C ALA A 143 0.84 -16.14 22.15
N LYS A 144 0.17 -17.24 21.77
CA LYS A 144 -0.30 -17.46 20.41
C LYS A 144 -1.41 -16.47 20.07
N LEU A 145 -1.25 -15.74 18.98
CA LEU A 145 -2.20 -14.73 18.50
C LEU A 145 -2.86 -15.19 17.20
N ASN A 146 -4.19 -15.07 17.14
CA ASN A 146 -4.91 -15.22 15.89
C ASN A 146 -5.08 -13.84 15.26
N VAL A 147 -4.57 -13.68 14.05
CA VAL A 147 -4.62 -12.41 13.34
C VAL A 147 -5.40 -12.55 12.04
N LYS A 148 -6.25 -11.56 11.78
CA LYS A 148 -6.87 -11.31 10.48
C LYS A 148 -6.41 -9.95 10.04
N LEU A 149 -5.88 -9.83 8.85
CA LEU A 149 -5.39 -8.54 8.38
C LEU A 149 -5.75 -8.28 6.93
N ILE A 150 -5.95 -7.02 6.63
CA ILE A 150 -5.93 -6.47 5.28
C ILE A 150 -4.68 -5.60 5.17
N ASP A 151 -3.84 -5.88 4.18
CA ASP A 151 -2.73 -5.02 3.79
C ASP A 151 -2.76 -4.78 2.28
N GLY A 152 -2.48 -3.57 1.86
CA GLY A 152 -2.44 -3.28 0.44
C GLY A 152 -2.18 -1.83 0.09
N LEU A 153 -2.58 -1.49 -1.13
CA LEU A 153 -2.39 -0.19 -1.76
C LEU A 153 -3.72 0.39 -2.20
N ARG A 154 -3.90 1.69 -2.02
CA ARG A 154 -5.11 2.43 -2.42
C ARG A 154 -4.80 3.44 -3.51
N ASN A 155 -5.82 3.74 -4.31
CA ASN A 155 -5.79 4.75 -5.35
C ASN A 155 -4.71 4.50 -6.40
N ILE A 156 -4.68 3.27 -6.92
CA ILE A 156 -3.78 2.88 -8.01
C ILE A 156 -4.37 3.39 -9.32
N LEU A 157 -3.57 4.12 -10.07
CA LEU A 157 -3.98 4.68 -11.34
C LEU A 157 -3.93 3.63 -12.46
N PRO A 158 -4.89 3.68 -13.40
CA PRO A 158 -4.80 2.92 -14.63
C PRO A 158 -3.68 3.44 -15.53
N ALA A 159 -3.15 2.60 -16.40
CA ALA A 159 -2.26 3.05 -17.45
C ALA A 159 -2.98 3.96 -18.46
N GLY A 160 -2.25 4.89 -19.03
CA GLY A 160 -2.78 5.81 -20.05
C GLY A 160 -3.58 7.00 -19.50
N LEU A 161 -3.71 7.13 -18.18
CA LEU A 161 -4.40 8.29 -17.58
C LEU A 161 -3.45 9.49 -17.50
N GLU A 162 -3.60 10.42 -18.44
CA GLU A 162 -2.79 11.64 -18.47
C GLU A 162 -2.99 12.53 -17.24
N LEU A 163 -1.92 13.23 -16.82
CA LEU A 163 -1.94 14.12 -15.66
C LEU A 163 -3.03 15.19 -15.75
N ARG A 164 -3.20 15.80 -16.94
CA ARG A 164 -4.23 16.81 -17.17
C ARG A 164 -5.64 16.26 -16.93
N ILE A 165 -5.91 15.04 -17.39
CA ILE A 165 -7.20 14.38 -17.21
C ILE A 165 -7.43 14.07 -15.72
N GLN A 166 -6.39 13.65 -15.00
CA GLN A 166 -6.48 13.44 -13.56
C GLN A 166 -6.86 14.72 -12.80
N GLN A 167 -6.30 15.86 -13.20
CA GLN A 167 -6.46 17.14 -12.49
C GLN A 167 -7.73 17.88 -12.88
N GLU A 168 -8.07 17.91 -14.19
CA GLU A 168 -9.15 18.75 -14.73
C GLU A 168 -10.47 17.98 -14.94
N MET A 169 -10.41 16.65 -15.12
CA MET A 169 -11.54 15.81 -15.55
C MET A 169 -11.66 14.51 -14.72
N SER A 170 -11.35 14.56 -13.44
CA SER A 170 -11.26 13.35 -12.59
C SER A 170 -12.55 12.52 -12.58
N ASN A 171 -13.73 13.14 -12.52
CA ASN A 171 -15.01 12.45 -12.55
C ASN A 171 -15.27 11.76 -13.90
N LEU A 172 -14.92 12.40 -15.00
CA LEU A 172 -15.04 11.80 -16.32
C LEU A 172 -14.06 10.63 -16.45
N ALA A 173 -12.81 10.81 -16.02
CA ALA A 173 -11.80 9.76 -16.01
C ALA A 173 -12.23 8.53 -15.21
N ASN A 174 -12.89 8.73 -14.08
CA ASN A 174 -13.38 7.64 -13.25
C ASN A 174 -14.33 6.70 -14.01
N ALA A 175 -15.20 7.24 -14.87
CA ALA A 175 -16.15 6.44 -15.64
C ALA A 175 -15.48 5.36 -16.53
N TYR A 176 -14.23 5.59 -16.93
CA TYR A 176 -13.47 4.70 -17.81
C TYR A 176 -12.46 3.81 -17.07
N LYS A 177 -12.26 4.01 -15.79
CA LYS A 177 -11.34 3.17 -14.99
C LYS A 177 -11.87 1.76 -14.82
N VAL A 178 -11.01 0.78 -15.02
CA VAL A 178 -11.26 -0.63 -14.73
C VAL A 178 -10.13 -1.16 -13.88
N SER A 179 -10.50 -1.88 -12.83
CA SER A 179 -9.58 -2.64 -12.00
C SER A 179 -10.09 -4.06 -11.87
N GLU A 180 -9.28 -5.03 -12.23
CA GLU A 180 -9.60 -6.45 -12.13
C GLU A 180 -8.45 -7.24 -11.54
N CYS A 181 -8.72 -8.28 -10.77
CA CYS A 181 -7.70 -9.14 -10.22
C CYS A 181 -7.95 -10.61 -10.52
N ASN A 182 -6.83 -11.35 -10.58
CA ASN A 182 -6.79 -12.78 -10.71
C ASN A 182 -6.26 -13.40 -9.41
N PRO A 183 -7.11 -14.06 -8.61
CA PRO A 183 -6.70 -14.63 -7.33
C PRO A 183 -5.83 -15.88 -7.47
N ASP A 184 -5.86 -16.58 -8.61
CA ASP A 184 -5.05 -17.79 -8.83
C ASP A 184 -3.56 -17.46 -8.95
N TYR A 185 -3.25 -16.25 -9.41
CA TYR A 185 -1.88 -15.77 -9.61
C TYR A 185 -1.54 -14.53 -8.78
N ASN A 186 -2.43 -14.09 -7.88
CA ASN A 186 -2.25 -12.97 -6.97
C ASN A 186 -1.83 -11.66 -7.65
N TYR A 187 -2.48 -11.29 -8.75
CA TYR A 187 -2.24 -10.00 -9.41
C TYR A 187 -3.52 -9.24 -9.72
N ALA A 188 -3.39 -7.94 -9.95
CA ALA A 188 -4.45 -7.08 -10.47
C ALA A 188 -3.95 -6.19 -11.59
N LEU A 189 -4.85 -5.87 -12.51
CA LEU A 189 -4.64 -4.99 -13.66
C LEU A 189 -5.48 -3.73 -13.50
N TYR A 190 -4.88 -2.59 -13.86
CA TYR A 190 -5.52 -1.27 -13.81
C TYR A 190 -5.37 -0.61 -15.18
N TYR A 191 -6.48 -0.39 -15.87
CA TYR A 191 -6.50 0.14 -17.23
C TYR A 191 -7.70 1.04 -17.49
N MET A 192 -7.63 1.78 -18.57
CA MET A 192 -8.75 2.58 -19.07
C MET A 192 -9.53 1.75 -20.10
N ASN A 193 -10.86 1.72 -19.97
CA ASN A 193 -11.73 1.02 -20.92
C ASN A 193 -11.74 1.72 -22.29
N ALA A 194 -11.50 3.03 -22.30
CA ALA A 194 -11.24 3.83 -23.50
C ALA A 194 -10.35 5.01 -23.13
N LEU A 195 -9.52 5.48 -24.05
CA LEU A 195 -8.77 6.72 -23.87
C LEU A 195 -9.68 7.92 -24.16
N LEU A 196 -9.51 8.99 -23.35
CA LEU A 196 -10.25 10.24 -23.51
C LEU A 196 -9.56 11.13 -24.55
N MET A 197 -9.47 10.64 -25.79
CA MET A 197 -8.83 11.35 -26.90
C MET A 197 -9.57 11.06 -28.21
N ASP A 198 -9.63 12.08 -29.07
CA ASP A 198 -10.25 12.00 -30.38
C ASP A 198 -9.20 11.67 -31.47
N LYS A 199 -8.39 10.65 -31.22
CA LYS A 199 -7.36 10.17 -32.16
C LYS A 199 -7.40 8.66 -32.22
N PRO A 200 -7.30 8.04 -33.41
CA PRO A 200 -7.19 6.60 -33.51
C PRO A 200 -5.84 6.15 -32.94
N ASP A 201 -5.87 5.42 -31.84
CA ASP A 201 -4.69 4.78 -31.25
C ASP A 201 -4.93 3.28 -31.17
N PRO A 202 -4.22 2.46 -31.97
CA PRO A 202 -4.39 1.01 -31.97
C PRO A 202 -3.96 0.37 -30.65
N GLY A 203 -3.23 1.07 -29.81
CA GLY A 203 -2.82 0.63 -28.47
C GLY A 203 -3.81 0.94 -27.34
N GLU A 204 -4.95 1.57 -27.65
CA GLU A 204 -5.88 2.16 -26.70
C GLU A 204 -6.25 1.25 -25.51
N SER A 205 -6.50 -0.03 -25.77
CA SER A 205 -6.92 -0.99 -24.75
C SER A 205 -5.84 -1.98 -24.35
N LEU A 206 -4.59 -1.78 -24.78
CA LEU A 206 -3.51 -2.74 -24.60
C LEU A 206 -2.54 -2.39 -23.46
N PHE A 207 -2.80 -1.28 -22.76
CA PHE A 207 -1.94 -0.82 -21.67
C PHE A 207 -2.61 -1.00 -20.31
N SER A 208 -1.88 -1.63 -19.38
CA SER A 208 -2.30 -1.72 -17.99
C SER A 208 -1.14 -1.46 -17.05
N ASN A 209 -1.43 -0.89 -15.89
CA ASN A 209 -0.57 -1.02 -14.74
C ASN A 209 -0.90 -2.34 -14.05
N MET A 210 0.10 -3.00 -13.49
CA MET A 210 -0.05 -4.27 -12.80
C MET A 210 0.53 -4.20 -11.40
N VAL A 211 -0.19 -4.78 -10.46
CA VAL A 211 0.29 -5.04 -9.10
C VAL A 211 0.10 -6.52 -8.83
N TRP A 212 1.09 -7.14 -8.18
CA TRP A 212 0.99 -8.53 -7.73
C TRP A 212 1.55 -8.67 -6.33
N SER A 213 1.15 -9.72 -5.64
CA SER A 213 1.66 -10.08 -4.33
C SER A 213 2.21 -11.49 -4.30
N PHE A 214 3.16 -11.70 -3.39
CA PHE A 214 3.80 -12.98 -3.15
C PHE A 214 3.99 -13.21 -1.66
N SER A 215 3.66 -14.41 -1.19
CA SER A 215 3.90 -14.90 0.16
C SER A 215 3.85 -16.42 0.16
N ASP A 216 4.35 -17.03 1.23
CA ASP A 216 4.09 -18.44 1.54
C ASP A 216 2.67 -18.66 2.08
N GLU A 217 1.98 -17.56 2.44
CA GLU A 217 0.59 -17.58 2.91
C GLU A 217 -0.39 -17.40 1.74
N LYS A 218 -1.59 -17.98 1.91
CA LYS A 218 -2.66 -17.78 0.93
C LYS A 218 -3.32 -16.42 1.14
N PHE A 219 -3.49 -15.68 0.06
CA PHE A 219 -4.24 -14.43 0.03
C PHE A 219 -5.67 -14.64 -0.48
N GLU A 220 -6.59 -13.83 0.07
CA GLU A 220 -7.80 -13.44 -0.66
C GLU A 220 -7.61 -12.01 -1.15
N LEU A 221 -8.04 -11.72 -2.38
CA LEU A 221 -7.79 -10.45 -3.05
C LEU A 221 -9.06 -9.63 -3.20
N SER A 222 -8.92 -8.31 -3.13
CA SER A 222 -9.95 -7.37 -3.57
C SER A 222 -9.32 -6.16 -4.23
N VAL A 223 -9.96 -5.66 -5.29
CA VAL A 223 -9.60 -4.38 -5.94
C VAL A 223 -10.48 -3.23 -5.47
N ASN A 224 -11.41 -3.46 -4.54
CA ASN A 224 -12.35 -2.48 -4.04
C ASN A 224 -12.01 -2.01 -2.63
N GLN A 225 -11.81 -0.71 -2.46
CA GLN A 225 -11.56 -0.11 -1.13
C GLN A 225 -12.70 -0.35 -0.13
N LYS A 226 -13.93 -0.63 -0.59
CA LYS A 226 -15.05 -0.96 0.31
C LYS A 226 -14.79 -2.19 1.17
N SER A 227 -13.95 -3.13 0.73
CA SER A 227 -13.57 -4.31 1.50
C SER A 227 -12.92 -3.94 2.85
N ILE A 228 -12.21 -2.80 2.93
CA ILE A 228 -11.67 -2.27 4.19
C ILE A 228 -12.83 -1.90 5.13
N ASN A 229 -13.85 -1.19 4.64
CA ASN A 229 -14.98 -0.77 5.48
C ASN A 229 -15.79 -1.98 5.98
N THR A 230 -16.00 -2.98 5.13
CA THR A 230 -16.67 -4.22 5.51
C THR A 230 -15.87 -4.95 6.59
N PHE A 231 -14.55 -5.03 6.43
CA PHE A 231 -13.69 -5.64 7.44
C PHE A 231 -13.71 -4.89 8.78
N LEU A 232 -13.69 -3.56 8.76
CA LEU A 232 -13.72 -2.74 9.98
C LEU A 232 -15.05 -2.83 10.72
N ASN A 233 -16.17 -2.90 10.00
CA ASN A 233 -17.52 -2.93 10.58
C ASN A 233 -17.95 -4.35 10.94
N ASP A 234 -17.81 -5.29 10.02
CA ASP A 234 -18.39 -6.63 10.11
C ASP A 234 -17.35 -7.70 10.45
N GLN A 235 -16.04 -7.32 10.51
CA GLN A 235 -14.91 -8.22 10.72
C GLN A 235 -14.84 -9.36 9.69
N CYS A 236 -15.39 -9.11 8.51
CA CYS A 236 -15.42 -10.02 7.36
C CYS A 236 -14.73 -9.38 6.18
N PHE A 237 -14.04 -10.17 5.36
CA PHE A 237 -13.47 -9.72 4.11
C PHE A 237 -14.47 -9.98 2.96
N THR A 238 -14.56 -9.01 2.05
CA THR A 238 -15.35 -9.14 0.81
C THR A 238 -14.38 -9.07 -0.37
N SER A 239 -14.36 -10.13 -1.17
CA SER A 239 -13.53 -10.22 -2.37
C SER A 239 -14.27 -9.66 -3.57
N ASP A 240 -13.92 -8.44 -3.98
CA ASP A 240 -14.38 -7.84 -5.23
C ASP A 240 -13.27 -7.96 -6.28
N LEU A 241 -13.47 -8.84 -7.26
CA LEU A 241 -12.45 -9.16 -8.28
C LEU A 241 -12.46 -8.21 -9.48
N LEU A 242 -13.55 -7.48 -9.69
CA LEU A 242 -13.72 -6.53 -10.79
C LEU A 242 -14.50 -5.31 -10.32
N ILE A 243 -13.94 -4.13 -10.53
CA ILE A 243 -14.67 -2.86 -10.36
C ILE A 243 -14.49 -1.96 -11.58
N LYS A 244 -15.51 -1.15 -11.84
CA LYS A 244 -15.53 -0.14 -12.91
C LYS A 244 -16.01 1.20 -12.36
N GLY A 245 -15.50 2.28 -12.94
CA GLY A 245 -15.95 3.62 -12.61
C GLY A 245 -15.50 4.15 -11.24
N LYS A 246 -14.43 3.59 -10.66
CA LYS A 246 -13.92 3.95 -9.33
C LYS A 246 -12.40 3.86 -9.27
N GLU A 247 -11.83 4.45 -8.23
CA GLU A 247 -10.42 4.28 -7.88
C GLU A 247 -10.13 2.82 -7.51
N GLY A 248 -9.06 2.28 -8.09
CA GLY A 248 -8.60 0.92 -7.83
C GLY A 248 -7.77 0.83 -6.56
N SER A 249 -7.89 -0.30 -5.88
CA SER A 249 -7.03 -0.71 -4.77
C SER A 249 -6.49 -2.10 -5.03
N PHE A 250 -5.43 -2.48 -4.33
CA PHE A 250 -4.93 -3.84 -4.30
C PHE A 250 -4.84 -4.27 -2.85
N LEU A 251 -5.75 -5.11 -2.41
CA LEU A 251 -5.90 -5.50 -1.02
C LEU A 251 -5.70 -7.01 -0.89
N ASN A 252 -4.76 -7.40 -0.03
CA ASN A 252 -4.54 -8.77 0.38
C ASN A 252 -5.18 -8.98 1.76
N TYR A 253 -6.02 -9.98 1.88
CA TYR A 253 -6.53 -10.45 3.15
C TYR A 253 -5.81 -11.74 3.55
N ILE A 254 -5.38 -11.81 4.80
CA ILE A 254 -4.66 -12.93 5.39
C ILE A 254 -5.28 -13.25 6.74
N GLU A 255 -5.46 -14.54 7.01
CA GLU A 255 -5.82 -15.06 8.32
C GLU A 255 -4.77 -16.08 8.76
N LYS A 256 -4.15 -15.85 9.92
CA LYS A 256 -3.07 -16.68 10.43
C LYS A 256 -3.00 -16.68 11.95
N SER A 257 -2.60 -17.82 12.51
CA SER A 257 -2.15 -17.92 13.90
C SER A 257 -0.63 -17.77 13.94
N LEU A 258 -0.14 -16.87 14.79
CA LEU A 258 1.28 -16.62 15.01
C LEU A 258 1.66 -17.10 16.42
N ASP A 259 2.57 -18.04 16.53
CA ASP A 259 3.18 -18.45 17.80
C ASP A 259 4.19 -17.37 18.26
N GLN A 260 4.73 -17.50 19.47
CA GLN A 260 5.75 -16.59 19.97
C GLN A 260 6.96 -16.57 19.02
N ASP A 261 7.48 -15.39 18.73
CA ASP A 261 8.61 -15.10 17.83
C ASP A 261 8.39 -15.50 16.36
N ASP A 262 7.16 -15.90 16.00
CA ASP A 262 6.81 -16.12 14.59
C ASP A 262 6.80 -14.81 13.82
N GLU A 263 7.23 -14.90 12.56
CA GLU A 263 7.10 -13.81 11.59
C GLU A 263 6.32 -14.25 10.35
N MET A 264 5.56 -13.32 9.82
CA MET A 264 4.89 -13.44 8.53
C MET A 264 5.42 -12.37 7.59
N CYS A 265 5.78 -12.75 6.36
CA CYS A 265 6.37 -11.87 5.36
C CYS A 265 5.65 -11.98 4.02
N TRP A 266 5.40 -10.81 3.37
CA TRP A 266 4.83 -10.75 2.02
C TRP A 266 5.35 -9.56 1.23
N TYR A 267 5.19 -9.66 -0.07
CA TYR A 267 5.66 -8.65 -1.01
C TYR A 267 4.51 -8.14 -1.87
#